data_3464e6ff01cb7f85e58dd9375d572107
#
_entry.id   3464e6ff01cb7f85e58dd9375d572107
#
_cell.length_a   1.000
_cell.length_b   1.000
_cell.length_c   1.000
_cell.angle_alpha   90.00
_cell.angle_beta   90.00
_cell.angle_gamma   90.00
#
_symmetry.space_group_name_H-M   'P 1'
#
loop_
_entity.id
_entity.type
_entity.pdbx_description
1 polymer ?
#
loop_
_entity_poly.entity_id
_entity_poly.type
_entity_poly.pdbx_seq_one_letter_code
_entity_poly.pdbx_strand_id
1 'polypeptide(L)' 'MEIILDGRTVDSRETLHQRLSELLHLPVWYGRNLDALHDCLTELREPVTLRVIHAHALRETLGGYASGFGHVLDDSERE' A
#
# COMPACT_ATOMS: atom_id res chain seq x y z
N MET A 1 -8.60 11.18 5.35
CA MET A 1 -9.29 9.96 4.89
C MET A 1 -8.63 8.74 5.51
N GLU A 2 -9.42 7.86 6.08
CA GLU A 2 -8.89 6.61 6.64
C GLU A 2 -9.31 5.44 5.75
N ILE A 3 -8.35 4.58 5.42
CA ILE A 3 -8.62 3.37 4.66
C ILE A 3 -8.05 2.17 5.41
N ILE A 4 -8.68 1.03 5.23
CA ILE A 4 -8.29 -0.21 5.91
C ILE A 4 -7.92 -1.26 4.88
N LEU A 5 -6.70 -1.77 4.98
CA LEU A 5 -6.24 -2.89 4.16
C LEU A 5 -6.18 -4.15 5.02
N ASP A 6 -6.94 -5.16 4.64
CA ASP A 6 -6.92 -6.45 5.32
C ASP A 6 -5.87 -7.34 4.66
N GLY A 7 -4.81 -7.66 5.39
CA GLY A 7 -3.73 -8.50 4.87
C GLY A 7 -4.16 -9.88 4.44
N ARG A 8 -5.29 -10.38 4.96
CA ARG A 8 -5.83 -11.69 4.57
C ARG A 8 -6.40 -11.71 3.16
N THR A 9 -6.73 -10.53 2.60
CA THR A 9 -7.29 -10.43 1.25
C THR A 9 -6.21 -10.29 0.19
N VAL A 10 -4.94 -10.21 0.60
CA VAL A 10 -3.80 -10.05 -0.29
C VAL A 10 -3.12 -11.40 -0.46
N ASP A 11 -3.17 -11.95 -1.67
CA ASP A 11 -2.57 -13.25 -1.98
C ASP A 11 -1.35 -13.15 -2.89
N SER A 12 -1.04 -11.96 -3.38
CA SER A 12 0.12 -11.71 -4.25
C SER A 12 0.46 -10.23 -4.26
N ARG A 13 1.62 -9.89 -4.84
CA ARG A 13 2.01 -8.48 -5.03
C ARG A 13 0.98 -7.76 -5.90
N GLU A 14 0.49 -8.43 -6.92
CA GLU A 14 -0.50 -7.87 -7.82
C GLU A 14 -1.78 -7.52 -7.09
N THR A 15 -2.25 -8.43 -6.23
CA THR A 15 -3.45 -8.19 -5.43
C THR A 15 -3.24 -7.03 -4.47
N LEU A 16 -2.06 -6.92 -3.86
CA LEU A 16 -1.74 -5.80 -2.98
C LEU A 16 -1.92 -4.47 -3.70
N HIS A 17 -1.31 -4.32 -4.86
CA HIS A 17 -1.38 -3.06 -5.61
C HIS A 17 -2.78 -2.81 -6.17
N GLN A 18 -3.49 -3.87 -6.54
CA GLN A 18 -4.87 -3.74 -6.97
C GLN A 18 -5.76 -3.20 -5.84
N ARG A 19 -5.62 -3.75 -4.63
CA ARG A 19 -6.38 -3.27 -3.47
C ARG A 19 -6.05 -1.82 -3.14
N LEU A 20 -4.77 -1.47 -3.16
CA LEU A 20 -4.36 -0.10 -2.90
C LEU A 20 -4.90 0.86 -3.95
N SER A 21 -4.89 0.45 -5.21
CA SER A 21 -5.43 1.23 -6.30
C SER A 21 -6.92 1.51 -6.09
N GLU A 22 -7.68 0.51 -5.66
CA GLU A 22 -9.10 0.67 -5.39
C GLU A 22 -9.36 1.56 -4.18
N LEU A 23 -8.62 1.33 -3.09
CA LEU A 23 -8.83 2.05 -1.84
C LEU A 23 -8.42 3.52 -1.93
N LEU A 24 -7.35 3.81 -2.65
CA LEU A 24 -6.79 5.14 -2.76
C LEU A 24 -7.22 5.87 -4.03
N HIS A 25 -8.00 5.23 -4.89
CA HIS A 25 -8.41 5.77 -6.18
C HIS A 25 -7.20 6.20 -7.02
N LEU A 26 -6.20 5.33 -7.10
CA LEU A 26 -4.98 5.61 -7.85
C LEU A 26 -5.26 5.68 -9.35
N PRO A 27 -4.46 6.44 -10.10
CA PRO A 27 -4.71 6.60 -11.53
C PRO A 27 -4.50 5.29 -12.30
N VAL A 28 -5.12 5.18 -13.48
CA VAL A 28 -5.03 3.97 -14.31
C VAL A 28 -3.59 3.66 -14.75
N TRP A 29 -2.73 4.69 -14.80
CA TRP A 29 -1.32 4.52 -15.17
C TRP A 29 -0.43 4.13 -14.00
N TYR A 30 -1.01 3.88 -12.83
CA TYR A 30 -0.25 3.46 -11.66
C TYR A 30 0.59 2.21 -11.98
N GLY A 31 1.90 2.28 -11.71
CA GLY A 31 2.87 1.28 -12.13
C GLY A 31 2.89 -0.02 -11.32
N ARG A 32 2.06 -0.12 -10.28
CA ARG A 32 1.90 -1.34 -9.46
C ARG A 32 3.20 -1.88 -8.89
N ASN A 33 4.05 -0.98 -8.41
CA ASN A 33 5.27 -1.34 -7.69
C ASN A 33 5.46 -0.36 -6.54
N LEU A 34 6.44 -0.64 -5.67
CA LEU A 34 6.65 0.17 -4.47
C LEU A 34 7.11 1.60 -4.80
N ASP A 35 7.91 1.78 -5.84
CA ASP A 35 8.35 3.11 -6.25
C ASP A 35 7.17 3.95 -6.74
N ALA A 36 6.31 3.35 -7.56
CA ALA A 36 5.12 4.02 -8.05
C ALA A 36 4.16 4.34 -6.89
N LEU A 37 4.05 3.45 -5.92
CA LEU A 37 3.22 3.67 -4.73
C LEU A 37 3.75 4.86 -3.94
N HIS A 38 5.06 4.92 -3.71
CA HIS A 38 5.69 6.04 -3.00
C HIS A 38 5.38 7.37 -3.71
N ASP A 39 5.55 7.41 -5.02
CA ASP A 39 5.27 8.62 -5.80
C ASP A 39 3.81 9.05 -5.68
N CYS A 40 2.88 8.09 -5.79
CA CYS A 40 1.46 8.39 -5.67
C CYS A 40 1.11 8.91 -4.27
N LEU A 41 1.68 8.32 -3.23
CA LEU A 41 1.41 8.73 -1.85
C LEU A 41 1.95 10.14 -1.57
N THR A 42 3.12 10.47 -2.12
CA THR A 42 3.69 11.81 -1.92
C THR A 42 2.96 12.90 -2.69
N GLU A 43 2.22 12.52 -3.73
CA GLU A 43 1.43 13.46 -4.51
C GLU A 43 0.04 13.70 -3.95
N LEU A 44 -0.40 12.91 -2.96
CA LEU A 44 -1.71 13.09 -2.37
C LEU A 44 -1.78 14.42 -1.63
N ARG A 45 -2.84 15.17 -1.90
CA ARG A 45 -3.06 16.50 -1.29
C ARG A 45 -3.75 16.40 0.05
N GLU A 46 -4.50 15.36 0.29
CA GLU A 46 -5.24 15.16 1.53
C GLU A 46 -4.52 14.14 2.41
N PRO A 47 -4.53 14.31 3.74
CA PRO A 47 -3.97 13.32 4.64
C PRO A 47 -4.71 11.99 4.50
N VAL A 48 -3.95 10.91 4.37
CA VAL A 48 -4.51 9.56 4.30
C VAL A 48 -3.91 8.74 5.43
N THR A 49 -4.77 8.11 6.21
CA THR A 49 -4.36 7.15 7.22
C THR A 49 -4.63 5.76 6.67
N LEU A 50 -3.57 5.00 6.43
CA LEU A 50 -3.69 3.62 6.00
C LEU A 50 -3.51 2.72 7.22
N ARG A 51 -4.59 2.00 7.56
CA ARG A 51 -4.52 1.02 8.64
C ARG A 51 -4.46 -0.37 8.02
N VAL A 52 -3.40 -1.11 8.35
CA VAL A 52 -3.27 -2.49 7.91
C VAL A 52 -3.67 -3.40 9.03
N ILE A 53 -4.73 -4.17 8.82
CA ILE A 53 -5.15 -5.20 9.78
C ILE A 53 -4.68 -6.56 9.26
N HIS A 54 -4.44 -7.50 10.17
CA HIS A 54 -3.90 -8.82 9.84
C HIS A 54 -2.58 -8.71 9.06
N ALA A 55 -1.70 -7.80 9.49
CA ALA A 55 -0.39 -7.60 8.87
C ALA A 55 0.45 -8.87 8.87
N HIS A 56 0.24 -9.74 9.85
CA HIS A 56 0.89 -11.03 9.93
C HIS A 56 0.63 -11.88 8.66
N ALA A 57 -0.62 -11.92 8.20
CA ALA A 57 -0.98 -12.64 6.99
C ALA A 57 -0.29 -12.03 5.76
N LEU A 58 -0.20 -10.71 5.73
CA LEU A 58 0.50 -10.00 4.66
C LEU A 58 1.97 -10.39 4.61
N ARG A 59 2.63 -10.44 5.77
CA ARG A 59 4.04 -10.82 5.86
C ARG A 59 4.29 -12.26 5.45
N GLU A 60 3.38 -13.16 5.80
CA GLU A 60 3.50 -14.57 5.40
C GLU A 60 3.38 -14.74 3.90
N THR A 61 2.48 -13.99 3.28
CA THR A 61 2.22 -14.10 1.85
C THR A 61 3.31 -13.44 1.01
N LEU A 62 3.75 -12.25 1.40
CA LEU A 62 4.66 -11.42 0.60
C LEU A 62 6.13 -11.49 1.05
N GLY A 63 6.40 -11.97 2.26
CA GLY A 63 7.77 -12.06 2.77
C GLY A 63 8.46 -10.71 2.81
N GLY A 64 9.67 -10.61 2.25
CA GLY A 64 10.45 -9.39 2.26
C GLY A 64 9.79 -8.20 1.57
N TYR A 65 8.90 -8.46 0.62
CA TYR A 65 8.16 -7.41 -0.06
C TYR A 65 7.25 -6.65 0.91
N ALA A 66 6.71 -7.33 1.91
CA ALA A 66 5.89 -6.69 2.94
C ALA A 66 6.71 -5.67 3.74
N SER A 67 7.98 -5.97 4.02
CA SER A 67 8.89 -5.02 4.68
C SER A 67 9.12 -3.79 3.82
N GLY A 68 9.33 -3.96 2.51
CA GLY A 68 9.47 -2.86 1.58
C GLY A 68 8.24 -1.98 1.55
N PHE A 69 7.06 -2.59 1.56
CA PHE A 69 5.81 -1.86 1.61
C PHE A 69 5.72 -1.02 2.90
N GLY A 70 6.09 -1.58 4.04
CA GLY A 70 6.12 -0.85 5.29
C GLY A 70 7.06 0.36 5.26
N HIS A 71 8.24 0.23 4.66
CA HIS A 71 9.18 1.33 4.50
C HIS A 71 8.61 2.45 3.62
N VAL A 72 7.92 2.10 2.55
CA VAL A 72 7.28 3.11 1.68
C VAL A 72 6.25 3.91 2.46
N LEU A 73 5.45 3.26 3.28
CA LEU A 73 4.46 3.95 4.11
C LEU A 73 5.12 4.91 5.10
N ASP A 74 6.19 4.45 5.78
CA ASP A 74 6.91 5.29 6.73
C ASP A 74 7.52 6.51 6.05
N ASP A 75 8.18 6.33 4.92
CA ASP A 75 8.77 7.43 4.17
C ASP A 75 7.73 8.46 3.74
N SER A 76 6.57 7.98 3.29
CA SER A 76 5.49 8.87 2.87
C SER A 76 4.91 9.67 4.03
N GLU A 77 4.83 9.07 5.21
CA GLU A 77 4.32 9.76 6.40
C GLU A 77 5.24 10.89 6.86
N ARG A 78 6.54 10.77 6.60
CA ARG A 78 7.52 11.77 7.04
C ARG A 78 7.58 13.00 6.16
N GLU A 79 7.01 12.93 5.02
CA GLU A 79 6.97 14.03 4.06
C GLU A 79 5.69 14.85 4.23
#